data_4fe84311f8772ac2e8ed668b97ace538
#
_entry.id   4fe84311f8772ac2e8ed668b97ace538
#
_cell.length_a   1.000
_cell.length_b   1.000
_cell.length_c   1.000
_cell.angle_alpha   90.00
_cell.angle_beta   90.00
_cell.angle_gamma   90.00
#
_symmetry.space_group_name_H-M   'P 1'
#
loop_
_entity.id
_entity.type
_entity.pdbx_description
1 polymer ?
#
loop_
_entity_poly.entity_id
_entity_poly.type
_entity_poly.pdbx_seq_one_letter_code
_entity_poly.pdbx_strand_id
1 'polypeptide(L)'
;MVASNDDLKKIIRIFLDEIQKTYRLDSAYLFGSHAKGTSNQWSDIDLAVVSPDFSEDLYEERLVLMRLAAEIDDRIEPKPFRPDMFTPSEPLVDEIQKHGLKLI
;
A
#
# COMPACT_ATOMS: atom_id res chain seq x y z
N MET A 1 2.76 22.88 -6.11
CA MET A 1 1.43 22.73 -5.50
C MET A 1 1.39 21.43 -4.73
N VAL A 2 0.89 21.49 -3.51
CA VAL A 2 0.76 20.29 -2.69
C VAL A 2 -0.44 19.49 -3.17
N ALA A 3 -0.28 18.16 -3.33
CA ALA A 3 -1.40 17.30 -3.68
C ALA A 3 -2.48 17.38 -2.60
N SER A 4 -3.72 17.54 -3.00
CA SER A 4 -4.83 17.54 -2.06
C SER A 4 -5.12 16.12 -1.57
N ASN A 5 -5.90 15.99 -0.49
CA ASN A 5 -6.37 14.69 -0.03
C ASN A 5 -7.18 13.99 -1.10
N ASP A 6 -7.90 14.73 -1.93
CA ASP A 6 -8.67 14.15 -3.03
C ASP A 6 -7.76 13.57 -4.10
N ASP A 7 -6.64 14.25 -4.42
CA ASP A 7 -5.66 13.73 -5.36
C ASP A 7 -5.00 12.47 -4.83
N LEU A 8 -4.66 12.44 -3.54
CA LEU A 8 -4.07 11.28 -2.90
C LEU A 8 -5.02 10.08 -2.95
N LYS A 9 -6.28 10.29 -2.61
CA LYS A 9 -7.30 9.24 -2.66
C LYS A 9 -7.47 8.70 -4.08
N LYS A 10 -7.45 9.58 -5.07
CA LYS A 10 -7.58 9.18 -6.47
C LYS A 10 -6.38 8.32 -6.92
N ILE A 11 -5.18 8.74 -6.57
CA ILE A 11 -3.96 8.00 -6.90
C ILE A 11 -4.00 6.61 -6.28
N ILE A 12 -4.35 6.52 -5.01
CA ILE A 12 -4.44 5.25 -4.28
C ILE A 12 -5.49 4.35 -4.93
N ARG A 13 -6.65 4.91 -5.26
CA ARG A 13 -7.73 4.14 -5.88
C ARG A 13 -7.33 3.56 -7.22
N ILE A 14 -6.68 4.36 -8.05
CA ILE A 14 -6.20 3.89 -9.36
C ILE A 14 -5.24 2.72 -9.18
N PHE A 15 -4.31 2.84 -8.23
CA PHE A 15 -3.34 1.79 -7.97
C PHE A 15 -4.01 0.50 -7.45
N LEU A 16 -4.91 0.61 -6.49
CA LEU A 16 -5.61 -0.55 -5.95
C LEU A 16 -6.49 -1.22 -7.00
N ASP A 17 -7.14 -0.44 -7.86
CA ASP A 17 -7.94 -0.97 -8.95
C ASP A 17 -7.07 -1.76 -9.93
N GLU A 18 -5.87 -1.28 -10.24
CA GLU A 18 -4.94 -2.00 -11.11
C GLU A 18 -4.49 -3.32 -10.49
N ILE A 19 -4.16 -3.33 -9.20
CA ILE A 19 -3.78 -4.56 -8.50
C ILE A 19 -4.93 -5.57 -8.56
N GLN A 20 -6.14 -5.13 -8.34
CA GLN A 20 -7.32 -6.00 -8.27
C GLN A 20 -7.70 -6.63 -9.59
N LYS A 21 -7.12 -6.19 -10.69
CA LYS A 21 -7.28 -6.87 -11.98
C LYS A 21 -6.55 -8.22 -12.02
N THR A 22 -5.52 -8.37 -11.19
CA THR A 22 -4.68 -9.57 -11.18
C THR A 22 -4.75 -10.34 -9.86
N TYR A 23 -4.84 -9.62 -8.74
CA TYR A 23 -4.82 -10.19 -7.38
C TYR A 23 -6.09 -9.86 -6.65
N ARG A 24 -6.59 -10.80 -5.84
CA ARG A 24 -7.64 -10.50 -4.87
C ARG A 24 -7.01 -9.82 -3.67
N LEU A 25 -7.57 -8.72 -3.21
CA LEU A 25 -7.07 -8.05 -2.02
C LEU A 25 -7.99 -8.35 -0.83
N ASP A 26 -7.43 -8.98 0.21
CA ASP A 26 -8.13 -9.17 1.47
C ASP A 26 -8.24 -7.87 2.22
N SER A 27 -7.16 -7.07 2.19
CA SER A 27 -7.14 -5.77 2.84
C SER A 27 -6.04 -4.91 2.24
N ALA A 28 -6.14 -3.61 2.46
CA ALA A 28 -5.12 -2.64 2.08
C ALA A 28 -5.14 -1.49 3.09
N TYR A 29 -3.96 -0.97 3.41
CA TYR A 29 -3.79 0.10 4.39
C TYR A 29 -2.85 1.17 3.87
N LEU A 30 -3.18 2.43 4.15
CA LEU A 30 -2.25 3.54 4.02
C LEU A 30 -1.55 3.70 5.38
N PHE A 31 -0.22 3.72 5.37
CA PHE A 31 0.54 3.89 6.61
C PHE A 31 1.67 4.90 6.41
N GLY A 32 2.53 5.05 7.41
CA GLY A 32 3.61 6.01 7.34
C GLY A 32 3.15 7.44 7.51
N SER A 33 3.87 8.40 6.91
CA SER A 33 3.64 9.83 7.13
C SER A 33 2.26 10.31 6.71
N HIS A 34 1.70 9.77 5.61
CA HIS A 34 0.36 10.17 5.18
C HIS A 34 -0.72 9.74 6.17
N ALA A 35 -0.56 8.60 6.81
CA ALA A 35 -1.51 8.14 7.83
C ALA A 35 -1.37 8.94 9.13
N LYS A 36 -0.13 9.38 9.45
CA LYS A 36 0.16 10.12 10.69
C LYS A 36 -0.10 11.61 10.58
N GLY A 37 -0.40 12.13 9.40
CA GLY A 37 -0.61 13.56 9.19
C GLY A 37 0.67 14.38 9.15
N THR A 38 1.82 13.74 8.99
CA THR A 38 3.13 14.41 8.93
C THR A 38 3.69 14.49 7.52
N SER A 39 2.88 14.16 6.53
CA SER A 39 3.31 14.13 5.13
C SER A 39 3.40 15.51 4.52
N ASN A 40 4.18 15.58 3.44
CA ASN A 40 4.23 16.72 2.53
C ASN A 40 4.19 16.21 1.09
N GLN A 41 4.30 17.11 0.11
CA GLN A 41 4.17 16.72 -1.30
C GLN A 41 5.25 15.75 -1.79
N TRP A 42 6.35 15.62 -1.04
CA TRP A 42 7.47 14.74 -1.39
C TRP A 42 7.44 13.43 -0.64
N SER A 43 6.52 13.26 0.30
CA SER A 43 6.44 12.05 1.12
C SER A 43 6.02 10.85 0.29
N ASP A 44 6.61 9.68 0.61
CA ASP A 44 6.20 8.42 0.01
C ASP A 44 4.76 8.08 0.42
N ILE A 45 4.05 7.43 -0.47
CA ILE A 45 2.71 6.90 -0.21
C ILE A 45 2.88 5.43 0.15
N ASP A 46 2.98 5.13 1.45
CA ASP A 46 3.21 3.77 1.93
C ASP A 46 1.91 2.99 1.97
N LEU A 47 1.82 1.96 1.15
CA LEU A 47 0.63 1.12 1.04
C LEU A 47 0.97 -0.33 1.36
N ALA A 48 0.27 -0.89 2.35
CA ALA A 48 0.32 -2.32 2.63
C ALA A 48 -0.84 -2.98 1.89
N VAL A 49 -0.56 -3.99 1.09
CA VAL A 49 -1.58 -4.74 0.37
C VAL A 49 -1.49 -6.21 0.75
N VAL A 50 -2.61 -6.79 1.12
CA VAL A 50 -2.68 -8.16 1.62
C VAL A 50 -3.50 -9.01 0.65
N SER A 51 -2.88 -10.05 0.11
CA SER A 51 -3.54 -10.92 -0.86
C SER A 51 -3.13 -12.38 -0.68
N PRO A 52 -4.10 -13.31 -0.70
CA PRO A 52 -3.80 -14.74 -0.72
C PRO A 52 -3.21 -15.17 -2.06
N ASP A 53 -3.32 -14.34 -3.09
CA ASP A 53 -2.83 -14.64 -4.43
C ASP A 53 -1.35 -14.32 -4.61
N PHE A 54 -0.73 -13.61 -3.67
CA PHE A 54 0.72 -13.38 -3.71
C PHE A 54 1.45 -14.70 -3.49
N SER A 55 2.54 -14.90 -4.26
CA SER A 55 3.39 -16.06 -4.09
C SER A 55 4.22 -15.94 -2.80
N GLU A 56 4.93 -17.02 -2.46
CA GLU A 56 5.85 -16.98 -1.32
C GLU A 56 7.05 -16.06 -1.57
N ASP A 57 7.35 -15.78 -2.84
CA ASP A 57 8.41 -14.85 -3.20
C ASP A 57 7.88 -13.42 -3.21
N LEU A 58 7.78 -12.84 -2.02
CA LEU A 58 7.25 -11.49 -1.86
C LEU A 58 8.17 -10.42 -2.44
N TYR A 59 9.45 -10.71 -2.59
CA TYR A 59 10.36 -9.79 -3.26
C TYR A 59 9.97 -9.60 -4.72
N GLU A 60 9.71 -10.71 -5.43
CA GLU A 60 9.25 -10.65 -6.81
C GLU A 60 7.89 -9.97 -6.93
N GLU A 61 6.98 -10.28 -6.02
CA GLU A 61 5.66 -9.64 -6.00
C GLU A 61 5.79 -8.14 -5.81
N ARG A 62 6.70 -7.71 -4.93
CA ARG A 62 6.94 -6.28 -4.71
C ARG A 62 7.45 -5.61 -5.97
N LEU A 63 8.35 -6.25 -6.72
CA LEU A 63 8.86 -5.70 -7.98
C LEU A 63 7.73 -5.48 -9.00
N VAL A 64 6.82 -6.44 -9.10
CA VAL A 64 5.65 -6.30 -9.98
C VAL A 64 4.80 -5.12 -9.57
N LEU A 65 4.52 -4.99 -8.26
CA LEU A 65 3.71 -3.89 -7.74
C LEU A 65 4.40 -2.54 -7.93
N MET A 66 5.72 -2.50 -7.77
CA MET A 66 6.48 -1.26 -7.98
C MET A 66 6.46 -0.81 -9.44
N ARG A 67 6.45 -1.73 -10.39
CA ARG A 67 6.32 -1.38 -11.80
C ARG A 67 4.96 -0.77 -12.10
N LEU A 68 3.89 -1.35 -11.54
CA LEU A 68 2.55 -0.79 -11.67
C LEU A 68 2.47 0.59 -11.03
N ALA A 69 3.06 0.73 -9.84
CA ALA A 69 3.08 1.99 -9.11
C ALA A 69 3.78 3.10 -9.89
N ALA A 70 4.94 2.78 -10.50
CA ALA A 70 5.72 3.75 -11.24
C ALA A 70 4.97 4.35 -12.42
N GLU A 71 4.05 3.61 -13.01
CA GLU A 71 3.23 4.11 -14.11
C GLU A 71 2.14 5.07 -13.64
N ILE A 72 1.84 5.08 -12.34
CA ILE A 72 0.76 5.88 -11.77
C ILE A 72 1.32 7.07 -11.01
N ASP A 73 2.21 6.82 -10.05
CA ASP A 73 2.82 7.87 -9.24
C ASP A 73 4.08 7.31 -8.57
N ASP A 74 5.21 8.01 -8.76
CA ASP A 74 6.52 7.58 -8.26
C ASP A 74 6.59 7.49 -6.74
N ARG A 75 5.69 8.16 -6.01
CA ARG A 75 5.69 8.19 -4.56
C ARG A 75 5.10 6.92 -3.93
N ILE A 76 4.39 6.11 -4.70
CA ILE A 76 3.77 4.90 -4.17
C ILE A 76 4.85 3.88 -3.81
N GLU A 77 4.83 3.46 -2.53
CA GLU A 77 5.72 2.43 -1.99
C GLU A 77 4.87 1.25 -1.55
N PRO A 78 4.66 0.25 -2.41
CA PRO A 78 3.81 -0.89 -2.07
C PRO A 78 4.57 -1.92 -1.27
N LYS A 79 3.92 -2.47 -0.23
CA LYS A 79 4.41 -3.60 0.54
C LYS A 79 3.42 -4.74 0.47
N PRO A 80 3.77 -5.84 -0.20
CA PRO A 80 2.89 -7.01 -0.26
C PRO A 80 3.01 -7.87 0.98
N PHE A 81 1.88 -8.40 1.42
CA PHE A 81 1.81 -9.38 2.51
C PHE A 81 0.86 -10.50 2.10
N ARG A 82 1.20 -11.72 2.48
CA ARG A 82 0.24 -12.81 2.44
C ARG A 82 -0.59 -12.74 3.74
N PRO A 83 -1.85 -13.21 3.73
CA PRO A 83 -2.71 -13.10 4.92
C PRO A 83 -2.11 -13.74 6.17
N ASP A 84 -1.43 -14.88 6.03
CA ASP A 84 -0.82 -15.59 7.14
C ASP A 84 0.37 -14.84 7.75
N MET A 85 0.95 -13.90 7.01
CA MET A 85 2.07 -13.09 7.47
C MET A 85 1.63 -11.72 8.01
N PHE A 86 0.38 -11.34 7.78
CA PHE A 86 -0.12 -10.03 8.20
C PHE A 86 -0.71 -10.12 9.60
N THR A 87 0.16 -10.40 10.56
CA THR A 87 -0.20 -10.61 11.97
C THR A 87 0.52 -9.61 12.87
N PRO A 88 -0.10 -9.18 13.98
CA PRO A 88 0.49 -8.18 14.87
C PRO A 88 1.74 -8.64 15.62
N SER A 89 2.14 -9.91 15.49
CA SER A 89 3.42 -10.37 16.01
C SER A 89 4.59 -9.75 15.28
N GLU A 90 4.38 -9.29 14.04
CA GLU A 90 5.37 -8.52 13.29
C GLU A 90 5.24 -7.05 13.65
N PRO A 91 6.32 -6.38 14.11
CA PRO A 91 6.24 -4.98 14.55
C PRO A 91 5.66 -4.03 13.52
N LEU A 92 6.03 -4.17 12.24
CA LEU A 92 5.51 -3.31 11.20
C LEU A 92 4.00 -3.52 11.00
N VAL A 93 3.55 -4.77 11.01
CA VAL A 93 2.14 -5.09 10.86
C VAL A 93 1.33 -4.54 12.03
N ASP A 94 1.86 -4.67 13.25
CA ASP A 94 1.22 -4.10 14.44
C ASP A 94 1.05 -2.59 14.31
N GLU A 95 2.10 -1.90 13.85
CA GLU A 95 2.07 -0.47 13.60
C GLU A 95 1.00 -0.11 12.56
N ILE A 96 0.95 -0.86 11.45
CA ILE A 96 -0.01 -0.63 10.38
C ILE A 96 -1.44 -0.82 10.86
N GLN A 97 -1.69 -1.89 11.63
CA GLN A 97 -3.05 -2.18 12.11
C GLN A 97 -3.52 -1.17 13.16
N LYS A 98 -2.61 -0.65 13.98
CA LYS A 98 -2.96 0.32 15.01
C LYS A 98 -3.10 1.73 14.50
N HIS A 99 -2.23 2.15 13.59
CA HIS A 99 -2.09 3.54 13.19
C HIS A 99 -2.35 3.80 11.72
N GLY A 100 -2.43 2.76 10.90
CA GLY A 100 -2.73 2.89 9.47
C GLY A 100 -4.20 3.17 9.23
N LEU A 101 -4.48 3.65 8.02
CA LEU A 101 -5.84 3.87 7.55
C LEU A 101 -6.25 2.69 6.68
N LYS A 102 -7.26 1.96 7.10
CA LYS A 102 -7.76 0.82 6.33
C LYS A 102 -8.50 1.32 5.10
N LEU A 103 -8.09 0.82 3.94
CA LEU A 103 -8.65 1.22 2.65
C LEU A 103 -9.62 0.17 2.09
N ILE A 104 -9.34 -1.09 2.39
CA ILE A 104 -10.18 -2.22 2.00
C ILE A 104 -10.35 -3.12 3.19
#